data_b3b31dd4e587207e605fd554f966c772
#
_entry.id   b3b31dd4e587207e605fd554f966c772
#
_cell.length_a   1.000
_cell.length_b   1.000
_cell.length_c   1.000
_cell.angle_alpha   90.00
_cell.angle_beta   90.00
_cell.angle_gamma   90.00
#
_symmetry.space_group_name_H-M   'P 1'
#
loop_
_entity.id
_entity.type
_entity.pdbx_description
1 polymer ?
#
loop_
_entity_poly.entity_id
_entity_poly.type
_entity_poly.pdbx_seq_one_letter_code
_entity_poly.pdbx_strand_id
1 'polypeptide(L)'
;MNKKTFILIGFIILKFILQYVLISPEYDLQRDEYLHLDQANHLAWGYLSVPPVTSWFSYLILLLGNSVFWVKFFPALFGALTLLIVWKTIELLKGNFYALILGALCVLFSCLLRLNTLYQPNSFDVLCWTAFYYVLIQYITVENTKWLYIGGVVFAFGFLNKYNILFLFLGLVPAILLSQQRKILAKKEFYFALILGLILILPNLYWQYSNHFPIVHHMKELAETQLVNVDRANFLKEQILFFIGGLLVILAGLYAVLLYQPFKKFQLFFATFVF
;
A
#
# COMPACT_ATOMS: atom_id res chain seq x y z
N MET A 1 9.01 28.28 6.51
CA MET A 1 8.83 26.94 5.91
C MET A 1 10.09 26.60 5.13
N ASN A 2 10.66 25.40 5.29
CA ASN A 2 11.89 25.00 4.58
C ASN A 2 11.58 24.81 3.07
N LYS A 3 12.55 25.12 2.17
CA LYS A 3 12.45 24.96 0.71
C LYS A 3 11.94 23.54 0.31
N LYS A 4 12.44 22.49 1.00
CA LYS A 4 12.00 21.11 0.75
C LYS A 4 10.51 20.91 1.03
N THR A 5 10.00 21.45 2.13
CA THR A 5 8.58 21.37 2.51
C THR A 5 7.70 22.13 1.50
N PHE A 6 8.13 23.30 1.04
CA PHE A 6 7.40 24.06 0.04
C PHE A 6 7.24 23.27 -1.27
N ILE A 7 8.32 22.63 -1.73
CA ILE A 7 8.30 21.83 -2.96
C ILE A 7 7.44 20.57 -2.80
N LEU A 8 7.52 19.91 -1.63
CA LEU A 8 6.66 18.76 -1.34
C LEU A 8 5.16 19.14 -1.42
N ILE A 9 4.79 20.27 -0.82
CA ILE A 9 3.41 20.78 -0.91
C ILE A 9 3.04 21.05 -2.37
N GLY A 10 3.95 21.63 -3.17
CA GLY A 10 3.76 21.81 -4.61
C GLY A 10 3.47 20.50 -5.34
N PHE A 11 4.20 19.42 -5.04
CA PHE A 11 3.95 18.08 -5.60
C PHE A 11 2.61 17.49 -5.15
N ILE A 12 2.21 17.68 -3.88
CA ILE A 12 0.93 17.23 -3.36
C ILE A 12 -0.22 17.97 -4.07
N ILE A 13 -0.13 19.29 -4.20
CA ILE A 13 -1.12 20.10 -4.93
C ILE A 13 -1.19 19.63 -6.39
N LEU A 14 -0.04 19.48 -7.06
CA LEU A 14 0.03 18.98 -8.43
C LEU A 14 -0.62 17.61 -8.57
N LYS A 15 -0.41 16.70 -7.59
CA LYS A 15 -1.05 15.39 -7.56
C LYS A 15 -2.58 15.51 -7.58
N PHE A 16 -3.15 16.36 -6.73
CA PHE A 16 -4.60 16.59 -6.72
C PHE A 16 -5.10 17.20 -8.04
N ILE A 17 -4.41 18.22 -8.56
CA ILE A 17 -4.77 18.84 -9.84
C ILE A 17 -4.82 17.80 -10.96
N LEU A 18 -3.73 17.02 -11.12
CA LEU A 18 -3.65 15.99 -12.16
C LEU A 18 -4.75 14.94 -11.98
N GLN A 19 -5.04 14.56 -10.74
CA GLN A 19 -6.05 13.56 -10.42
C GLN A 19 -7.44 13.99 -10.91
N TYR A 20 -7.82 15.23 -10.67
CA TYR A 20 -9.12 15.76 -11.10
C TYR A 20 -9.16 16.11 -12.60
N VAL A 21 -8.06 16.56 -13.19
CA VAL A 21 -7.97 16.80 -14.64
C VAL A 21 -8.10 15.50 -15.45
N LEU A 22 -7.65 14.37 -14.89
CA LEU A 22 -7.72 13.06 -15.56
C LEU A 22 -9.07 12.35 -15.39
N ILE A 23 -9.98 12.87 -14.59
CA ILE A 23 -11.35 12.35 -14.47
C ILE A 23 -12.14 12.83 -15.70
N SER A 24 -12.59 11.88 -16.51
CA SER A 24 -13.45 12.22 -17.65
C SER A 24 -14.84 12.62 -17.15
N PRO A 25 -15.38 13.79 -17.55
CA PRO A 25 -16.74 14.18 -17.20
C PRO A 25 -17.80 13.37 -17.97
N GLU A 26 -17.42 12.64 -19.02
CA GLU A 26 -18.32 11.86 -19.88
C GLU A 26 -18.63 10.48 -19.31
N TYR A 27 -17.81 9.98 -18.43
CA TYR A 27 -17.98 8.66 -17.81
C TYR A 27 -18.39 8.80 -16.35
N ASP A 28 -19.42 8.05 -15.99
CA ASP A 28 -19.85 7.88 -14.61
C ASP A 28 -18.85 6.98 -13.84
N LEU A 29 -19.16 6.65 -12.61
CA LEU A 29 -18.34 5.76 -11.79
C LEU A 29 -18.26 4.36 -12.42
N GLN A 30 -17.14 3.68 -12.18
CA GLN A 30 -16.99 2.29 -12.61
C GLN A 30 -17.85 1.35 -11.75
N ARG A 31 -18.18 0.18 -12.30
CA ARG A 31 -18.97 -0.87 -11.62
C ARG A 31 -18.47 -1.16 -10.20
N ASP A 32 -17.15 -1.31 -10.03
CA ASP A 32 -16.57 -1.65 -8.74
C ASP A 32 -16.65 -0.49 -7.74
N GLU A 33 -16.63 0.76 -8.23
CA GLU A 33 -16.83 1.94 -7.38
C GLU A 33 -18.25 1.95 -6.79
N TYR A 34 -19.28 1.64 -7.62
CA TYR A 34 -20.66 1.48 -7.14
C TYR A 34 -20.79 0.36 -6.12
N LEU A 35 -20.16 -0.81 -6.37
CA LEU A 35 -20.15 -1.91 -5.43
C LEU A 35 -19.60 -1.50 -4.06
N HIS A 36 -18.47 -0.79 -4.04
CA HIS A 36 -17.86 -0.34 -2.79
C HIS A 36 -18.66 0.74 -2.09
N LEU A 37 -19.29 1.65 -2.84
CA LEU A 37 -20.16 2.69 -2.27
C LEU A 37 -21.42 2.09 -1.66
N ASP A 38 -22.02 1.09 -2.29
CA ASP A 38 -23.19 0.39 -1.76
C ASP A 38 -22.91 -0.29 -0.41
N GLN A 39 -21.70 -0.77 -0.18
CA GLN A 39 -21.27 -1.34 1.11
C GLN A 39 -21.43 -0.35 2.29
N ALA A 40 -21.51 0.95 2.04
CA ALA A 40 -21.78 1.94 3.09
C ALA A 40 -23.16 1.77 3.75
N ASN A 41 -24.14 1.22 3.02
CA ASN A 41 -25.49 0.98 3.51
C ASN A 41 -25.59 -0.31 4.34
N HIS A 42 -24.54 -1.17 4.29
CA HIS A 42 -24.52 -2.50 4.88
C HIS A 42 -23.20 -2.76 5.60
N LEU A 43 -22.85 -1.88 6.55
CA LEU A 43 -21.56 -1.98 7.26
C LEU A 43 -21.42 -3.33 7.98
N ALA A 44 -20.35 -4.03 7.67
CA ALA A 44 -19.99 -5.32 8.26
C ALA A 44 -18.47 -5.39 8.49
N TRP A 45 -18.02 -6.38 9.23
CA TRP A 45 -16.60 -6.65 9.44
C TRP A 45 -15.93 -7.39 8.29
N GLY A 46 -16.66 -7.64 7.21
CA GLY A 46 -16.15 -8.26 5.98
C GLY A 46 -17.24 -8.36 4.91
N TYR A 47 -16.83 -8.66 3.70
CA TYR A 47 -17.69 -8.87 2.54
C TYR A 47 -17.17 -10.07 1.74
N LEU A 48 -17.89 -10.45 0.67
CA LEU A 48 -17.52 -11.60 -0.16
C LEU A 48 -16.07 -11.49 -0.69
N SER A 49 -15.71 -10.34 -1.24
CA SER A 49 -14.44 -10.13 -1.95
C SER A 49 -13.43 -9.27 -1.21
N VAL A 50 -13.85 -8.46 -0.23
CA VAL A 50 -13.00 -7.46 0.42
C VAL A 50 -13.24 -7.38 1.93
N PRO A 51 -12.22 -7.03 2.72
CA PRO A 51 -12.36 -6.64 4.11
C PRO A 51 -13.03 -5.26 4.28
N PRO A 52 -13.25 -4.77 5.54
CA PRO A 52 -14.19 -3.68 5.80
C PRO A 52 -13.67 -2.26 5.55
N VAL A 53 -12.36 -1.99 5.44
CA VAL A 53 -11.83 -0.61 5.43
C VAL A 53 -12.37 0.22 4.28
N THR A 54 -12.54 -0.38 3.09
CA THR A 54 -13.12 0.34 1.96
C THR A 54 -14.55 0.79 2.26
N SER A 55 -15.37 -0.05 2.89
CA SER A 55 -16.74 0.31 3.28
C SER A 55 -16.79 1.41 4.36
N TRP A 56 -15.79 1.50 5.23
CA TRP A 56 -15.69 2.60 6.19
C TRP A 56 -15.45 3.93 5.49
N PHE A 57 -14.57 3.96 4.48
CA PHE A 57 -14.40 5.15 3.64
C PHE A 57 -15.66 5.45 2.81
N SER A 58 -16.36 4.43 2.30
CA SER A 58 -17.65 4.59 1.64
C SER A 58 -18.70 5.25 2.56
N TYR A 59 -18.71 4.84 3.83
CA TYR A 59 -19.59 5.46 4.81
C TYR A 59 -19.22 6.93 5.08
N LEU A 60 -17.93 7.26 5.13
CA LEU A 60 -17.51 8.67 5.21
C LEU A 60 -17.93 9.47 3.97
N ILE A 61 -17.82 8.88 2.77
CA ILE A 61 -18.28 9.51 1.52
C ILE A 61 -19.79 9.77 1.58
N LEU A 62 -20.57 8.80 2.08
CA LEU A 62 -22.02 8.93 2.27
C LEU A 62 -22.35 10.11 3.21
N LEU A 63 -21.65 10.20 4.35
CA LEU A 63 -21.83 11.30 5.31
C LEU A 63 -21.45 12.68 4.73
N LEU A 64 -20.51 12.71 3.78
CA LEU A 64 -20.08 13.94 3.07
C LEU A 64 -20.99 14.31 1.89
N GLY A 65 -22.11 13.60 1.70
CA GLY A 65 -23.11 13.89 0.67
C GLY A 65 -22.98 13.07 -0.61
N ASN A 66 -22.18 12.02 -0.62
CA ASN A 66 -22.06 11.00 -1.68
C ASN A 66 -21.83 11.58 -3.10
N SER A 67 -21.12 12.72 -3.21
CA SER A 67 -20.83 13.32 -4.50
C SER A 67 -19.61 12.67 -5.16
N VAL A 68 -19.54 12.70 -6.49
CA VAL A 68 -18.39 12.21 -7.28
C VAL A 68 -17.08 12.86 -6.81
N PHE A 69 -17.14 14.12 -6.36
CA PHE A 69 -15.97 14.79 -5.78
C PHE A 69 -15.38 13.99 -4.61
N TRP A 70 -16.20 13.59 -3.63
CA TRP A 70 -15.73 12.85 -2.46
C TRP A 70 -15.32 11.42 -2.81
N VAL A 71 -15.99 10.77 -3.76
CA VAL A 71 -15.59 9.45 -4.27
C VAL A 71 -14.18 9.50 -4.84
N LYS A 72 -13.84 10.53 -5.62
CA LYS A 72 -12.51 10.67 -6.23
C LYS A 72 -11.47 11.28 -5.29
N PHE A 73 -11.91 11.96 -4.22
CA PHE A 73 -11.01 12.58 -3.24
C PHE A 73 -10.17 11.55 -2.47
N PHE A 74 -10.80 10.47 -1.98
CA PHE A 74 -10.09 9.50 -1.14
C PHE A 74 -8.95 8.78 -1.87
N PRO A 75 -9.12 8.21 -3.07
CA PRO A 75 -8.00 7.62 -3.79
C PRO A 75 -6.91 8.65 -4.14
N ALA A 76 -7.27 9.90 -4.46
CA ALA A 76 -6.32 10.98 -4.66
C ALA A 76 -5.53 11.30 -3.38
N LEU A 77 -6.21 11.35 -2.23
CA LEU A 77 -5.59 11.52 -0.91
C LEU A 77 -4.61 10.40 -0.59
N PHE A 78 -4.99 9.14 -0.83
CA PHE A 78 -4.09 8.00 -0.59
C PHE A 78 -2.84 8.06 -1.47
N GLY A 79 -2.98 8.48 -2.73
CA GLY A 79 -1.85 8.74 -3.62
C GLY A 79 -0.96 9.89 -3.14
N ALA A 80 -1.53 10.97 -2.63
CA ALA A 80 -0.79 12.09 -2.06
C ALA A 80 -0.04 11.69 -0.77
N LEU A 81 -0.66 10.87 0.09
CA LEU A 81 -0.02 10.31 1.27
C LEU A 81 1.10 9.33 0.91
N THR A 82 0.92 8.52 -0.13
CA THR A 82 1.98 7.66 -0.67
C THR A 82 3.19 8.49 -1.11
N LEU A 83 2.97 9.57 -1.86
CA LEU A 83 4.03 10.50 -2.26
C LEU A 83 4.72 11.13 -1.04
N LEU A 84 3.97 11.55 -0.03
CA LEU A 84 4.52 12.08 1.22
C LEU A 84 5.42 11.05 1.92
N ILE A 85 4.99 9.80 2.01
CA ILE A 85 5.75 8.73 2.67
C ILE A 85 7.03 8.43 1.88
N VAL A 86 6.97 8.35 0.55
CA VAL A 86 8.16 8.17 -0.30
C VAL A 86 9.14 9.32 -0.09
N TRP A 87 8.66 10.56 -0.07
CA TRP A 87 9.51 11.72 0.22
C TRP A 87 10.20 11.60 1.58
N LYS A 88 9.44 11.25 2.62
CA LYS A 88 9.97 11.05 3.98
C LYS A 88 10.96 9.89 4.07
N THR A 89 10.74 8.83 3.29
CA THR A 89 11.69 7.72 3.17
C THR A 89 13.03 8.18 2.60
N ILE A 90 13.00 8.98 1.53
CA ILE A 90 14.21 9.52 0.91
C ILE A 90 14.95 10.46 1.87
N GLU A 91 14.22 11.32 2.61
CA GLU A 91 14.82 12.16 3.66
C GLU A 91 15.49 11.33 4.75
N LEU A 92 14.83 10.28 5.22
CA LEU A 92 15.35 9.37 6.24
C LEU A 92 16.62 8.65 5.79
N LEU A 93 16.69 8.26 4.53
CA LEU A 93 17.86 7.65 3.88
C LEU A 93 18.94 8.68 3.52
N LYS A 94 18.77 9.95 3.94
CA LYS A 94 19.70 11.06 3.66
C LYS A 94 19.88 11.35 2.17
N GLY A 95 18.84 11.10 1.36
CA GLY A 95 18.83 11.47 -0.06
C GLY A 95 18.99 12.96 -0.26
N ASN A 96 19.71 13.32 -1.31
CA ASN A 96 19.89 14.71 -1.67
C ASN A 96 18.62 15.31 -2.31
N PHE A 97 18.65 16.60 -2.65
CA PHE A 97 17.49 17.27 -3.22
C PHE A 97 17.06 16.67 -4.57
N TYR A 98 18.01 16.26 -5.41
CA TYR A 98 17.72 15.59 -6.68
C TYR A 98 16.96 14.27 -6.47
N ALA A 99 17.38 13.45 -5.49
CA ALA A 99 16.69 12.20 -5.15
C ALA A 99 15.26 12.45 -4.69
N LEU A 100 14.99 13.53 -3.94
CA LEU A 100 13.63 13.90 -3.52
C LEU A 100 12.73 14.23 -4.72
N ILE A 101 13.22 15.05 -5.65
CA ILE A 101 12.48 15.40 -6.86
C ILE A 101 12.23 14.17 -7.73
N LEU A 102 13.28 13.38 -7.99
CA LEU A 102 13.18 12.18 -8.81
C LEU A 102 12.18 11.17 -8.22
N GLY A 103 12.23 10.92 -6.90
CA GLY A 103 11.29 10.04 -6.22
C GLY A 103 9.84 10.53 -6.31
N ALA A 104 9.62 11.84 -6.13
CA ALA A 104 8.29 12.43 -6.27
C ALA A 104 7.76 12.30 -7.71
N LEU A 105 8.60 12.56 -8.72
CA LEU A 105 8.24 12.40 -10.14
C LEU A 105 7.93 10.94 -10.48
N CYS A 106 8.71 9.98 -9.98
CA CYS A 106 8.45 8.55 -10.19
C CYS A 106 7.10 8.12 -9.63
N VAL A 107 6.70 8.61 -8.45
CA VAL A 107 5.37 8.33 -7.89
C VAL A 107 4.28 9.02 -8.69
N LEU A 108 4.48 10.30 -9.03
CA LEU A 108 3.47 11.12 -9.68
C LEU A 108 3.14 10.64 -11.10
N PHE A 109 4.17 10.25 -11.89
CA PHE A 109 4.02 9.84 -13.28
C PHE A 109 4.12 8.32 -13.51
N SER A 110 3.80 7.52 -12.49
CA SER A 110 3.68 6.07 -12.61
C SER A 110 2.23 5.64 -12.89
N CYS A 111 2.03 4.33 -13.02
CA CYS A 111 0.69 3.72 -13.08
C CYS A 111 -0.21 4.10 -11.89
N LEU A 112 0.38 4.55 -10.77
CA LEU A 112 -0.35 5.04 -9.61
C LEU A 112 -1.20 6.29 -9.93
N LEU A 113 -0.85 7.04 -10.97
CA LEU A 113 -1.67 8.17 -11.40
C LEU A 113 -3.05 7.69 -11.85
N ARG A 114 -3.11 6.63 -12.67
CA ARG A 114 -4.37 6.02 -13.09
C ARG A 114 -5.07 5.29 -11.94
N LEU A 115 -4.32 4.53 -11.14
CA LEU A 115 -4.86 3.79 -10.00
C LEU A 115 -5.62 4.69 -9.03
N ASN A 116 -5.08 5.87 -8.75
CA ASN A 116 -5.67 6.82 -7.81
C ASN A 116 -6.86 7.63 -8.40
N THR A 117 -7.30 7.39 -9.64
CA THR A 117 -8.58 7.92 -10.17
C THR A 117 -9.76 7.01 -9.83
N LEU A 118 -9.51 5.79 -9.36
CA LEU A 118 -10.51 4.77 -9.09
C LEU A 118 -10.73 4.60 -7.59
N TYR A 119 -11.98 4.67 -7.16
CA TYR A 119 -12.37 4.39 -5.78
C TYR A 119 -12.49 2.87 -5.59
N GLN A 120 -11.37 2.26 -5.26
CA GLN A 120 -11.20 0.83 -5.03
C GLN A 120 -10.20 0.61 -3.88
N PRO A 121 -10.12 -0.59 -3.28
CA PRO A 121 -9.15 -0.90 -2.22
C PRO A 121 -7.69 -0.64 -2.60
N ASN A 122 -7.37 -0.66 -3.90
CA ASN A 122 -6.00 -0.67 -4.42
C ASN A 122 -5.17 0.57 -4.03
N SER A 123 -5.76 1.77 -4.04
CA SER A 123 -5.04 3.00 -3.68
C SER A 123 -4.61 3.04 -2.22
N PHE A 124 -5.49 2.58 -1.33
CA PHE A 124 -5.18 2.47 0.10
C PHE A 124 -4.23 1.30 0.39
N ASP A 125 -4.33 0.21 -0.37
CA ASP A 125 -3.41 -0.92 -0.30
C ASP A 125 -1.97 -0.48 -0.58
N VAL A 126 -1.72 0.23 -1.68
CA VAL A 126 -0.38 0.79 -2.01
C VAL A 126 0.12 1.72 -0.90
N LEU A 127 -0.76 2.53 -0.32
CA LEU A 127 -0.40 3.37 0.82
C LEU A 127 0.05 2.53 2.03
N CYS A 128 -0.68 1.46 2.36
CA CYS A 128 -0.34 0.58 3.48
C CYS A 128 1.00 -0.14 3.25
N TRP A 129 1.25 -0.68 2.05
CA TRP A 129 2.52 -1.30 1.70
C TRP A 129 3.68 -0.30 1.81
N THR A 130 3.51 0.90 1.26
CA THR A 130 4.53 1.97 1.31
C THR A 130 4.79 2.41 2.75
N ALA A 131 3.73 2.58 3.55
CA ALA A 131 3.83 2.92 4.96
C ALA A 131 4.52 1.83 5.79
N PHE A 132 4.25 0.56 5.50
CA PHE A 132 4.87 -0.55 6.20
C PHE A 132 6.38 -0.60 5.92
N TYR A 133 6.81 -0.44 4.66
CA TYR A 133 8.23 -0.35 4.34
C TYR A 133 8.90 0.88 4.98
N TYR A 134 8.23 2.03 5.02
CA TYR A 134 8.74 3.20 5.74
C TYR A 134 8.95 2.92 7.23
N VAL A 135 8.00 2.25 7.86
CA VAL A 135 8.09 1.84 9.27
C VAL A 135 9.26 0.89 9.50
N LEU A 136 9.48 -0.08 8.62
CA LEU A 136 10.64 -0.98 8.68
C LEU A 136 11.97 -0.21 8.55
N ILE A 137 12.06 0.74 7.61
CA ILE A 137 13.26 1.58 7.44
C ILE A 137 13.49 2.44 8.68
N GLN A 138 12.44 3.01 9.26
CA GLN A 138 12.51 3.75 10.52
C GLN A 138 13.04 2.87 11.66
N TYR A 139 12.49 1.66 11.80
CA TYR A 139 12.95 0.73 12.82
C TYR A 139 14.44 0.36 12.65
N ILE A 140 14.86 0.01 11.43
CA ILE A 140 16.26 -0.36 11.14
C ILE A 140 17.22 0.82 11.34
N THR A 141 16.74 2.05 11.10
CA THR A 141 17.60 3.25 11.16
C THR A 141 17.71 3.83 12.57
N VAL A 142 16.60 3.84 13.31
CA VAL A 142 16.49 4.52 14.62
C VAL A 142 16.51 3.51 15.78
N GLU A 143 16.27 2.23 15.50
CA GLU A 143 16.19 1.11 16.47
C GLU A 143 15.17 1.33 17.61
N ASN A 144 14.17 2.19 17.41
CA ASN A 144 13.15 2.46 18.40
C ASN A 144 11.96 1.52 18.24
N THR A 145 11.63 0.77 19.28
CA THR A 145 10.59 -0.27 19.29
C THR A 145 9.18 0.25 19.04
N LYS A 146 8.92 1.57 19.21
CA LYS A 146 7.62 2.17 18.84
C LYS A 146 7.22 1.89 17.38
N TRP A 147 8.22 1.77 16.50
CA TRP A 147 7.99 1.50 15.09
C TRP A 147 7.44 0.07 14.84
N LEU A 148 7.68 -0.87 15.75
CA LEU A 148 7.08 -2.20 15.69
C LEU A 148 5.57 -2.13 15.90
N TYR A 149 5.12 -1.38 16.92
CA TYR A 149 3.68 -1.18 17.16
C TYR A 149 2.99 -0.45 16.02
N ILE A 150 3.63 0.61 15.48
CA ILE A 150 3.12 1.31 14.29
C ILE A 150 3.04 0.33 13.10
N GLY A 151 4.04 -0.55 12.94
CA GLY A 151 4.03 -1.60 11.93
C GLY A 151 2.87 -2.57 12.08
N GLY A 152 2.58 -3.02 13.30
CA GLY A 152 1.42 -3.86 13.61
C GLY A 152 0.09 -3.19 13.24
N VAL A 153 -0.05 -1.90 13.55
CA VAL A 153 -1.25 -1.11 13.19
C VAL A 153 -1.37 -0.94 11.66
N VAL A 154 -0.29 -0.53 10.99
CA VAL A 154 -0.29 -0.36 9.51
C VAL A 154 -0.61 -1.67 8.81
N PHE A 155 -0.02 -2.79 9.27
CA PHE A 155 -0.32 -4.11 8.74
C PHE A 155 -1.80 -4.46 8.94
N ALA A 156 -2.35 -4.21 10.12
CA ALA A 156 -3.76 -4.50 10.42
C ALA A 156 -4.70 -3.69 9.50
N PHE A 157 -4.47 -2.40 9.29
CA PHE A 157 -5.26 -1.60 8.36
C PHE A 157 -5.10 -2.08 6.90
N GLY A 158 -3.90 -2.46 6.49
CA GLY A 158 -3.67 -3.08 5.18
C GLY A 158 -4.45 -4.38 5.02
N PHE A 159 -4.42 -5.27 6.01
CA PHE A 159 -5.17 -6.51 6.03
C PHE A 159 -6.69 -6.28 5.98
N LEU A 160 -7.18 -5.33 6.79
CA LEU A 160 -8.59 -4.95 6.82
C LEU A 160 -9.05 -4.18 5.57
N ASN A 161 -8.11 -3.80 4.68
CA ASN A 161 -8.41 -3.24 3.37
C ASN A 161 -8.33 -4.29 2.27
N LYS A 162 -7.27 -5.11 2.28
CA LYS A 162 -7.04 -6.13 1.25
C LYS A 162 -6.13 -7.23 1.79
N TYR A 163 -6.53 -8.50 1.64
CA TYR A 163 -5.78 -9.63 2.19
C TYR A 163 -4.41 -9.86 1.55
N ASN A 164 -4.12 -9.24 0.39
CA ASN A 164 -2.84 -9.40 -0.31
C ASN A 164 -1.63 -8.92 0.51
N ILE A 165 -1.81 -8.08 1.52
CA ILE A 165 -0.72 -7.69 2.42
C ILE A 165 -0.13 -8.89 3.19
N LEU A 166 -0.85 -10.02 3.24
CA LEU A 166 -0.31 -11.28 3.77
C LEU A 166 0.92 -11.76 2.99
N PHE A 167 1.01 -11.50 1.68
CA PHE A 167 2.19 -11.83 0.90
C PHE A 167 3.44 -11.08 1.39
N LEU A 168 3.28 -9.81 1.81
CA LEU A 168 4.35 -9.08 2.46
C LEU A 168 4.82 -9.78 3.74
N PHE A 169 3.88 -10.23 4.56
CA PHE A 169 4.22 -10.93 5.81
C PHE A 169 4.89 -12.28 5.54
N LEU A 170 4.40 -13.04 4.56
CA LEU A 170 5.00 -14.31 4.15
C LEU A 170 6.44 -14.12 3.64
N GLY A 171 6.72 -13.08 2.87
CA GLY A 171 8.08 -12.76 2.43
C GLY A 171 8.96 -12.20 3.55
N LEU A 172 8.38 -11.43 4.49
CA LEU A 172 9.12 -10.79 5.57
C LEU A 172 9.67 -11.78 6.60
N VAL A 173 8.91 -12.84 6.92
CA VAL A 173 9.32 -13.84 7.91
C VAL A 173 10.64 -14.51 7.51
N PRO A 174 10.78 -15.17 6.34
CA PRO A 174 12.03 -15.77 5.94
C PRO A 174 13.14 -14.71 5.75
N ALA A 175 12.81 -13.52 5.25
CA ALA A 175 13.76 -12.44 5.10
C ALA A 175 14.37 -11.98 6.43
N ILE A 176 13.56 -11.88 7.50
CA ILE A 176 14.04 -11.58 8.86
C ILE A 176 14.97 -12.70 9.36
N LEU A 177 14.56 -13.96 9.21
CA LEU A 177 15.31 -15.12 9.69
C LEU A 177 16.71 -15.21 9.04
N LEU A 178 16.79 -14.90 7.74
CA LEU A 178 18.03 -14.98 6.95
C LEU A 178 18.90 -13.71 7.02
N SER A 179 18.40 -12.63 7.63
CA SER A 179 19.11 -11.35 7.70
C SER A 179 19.71 -11.08 9.09
N GLN A 180 20.50 -10.00 9.18
CA GLN A 180 20.97 -9.47 10.46
C GLN A 180 19.83 -8.98 11.36
N GLN A 181 18.63 -8.76 10.80
CA GLN A 181 17.44 -8.26 11.52
C GLN A 181 16.76 -9.36 12.37
N ARG A 182 17.21 -10.61 12.31
CA ARG A 182 16.72 -11.72 13.18
C ARG A 182 16.74 -11.37 14.68
N LYS A 183 17.56 -10.39 15.09
CA LYS A 183 17.58 -9.87 16.48
C LYS A 183 16.23 -9.32 16.93
N ILE A 184 15.34 -8.93 16.02
CA ILE A 184 13.99 -8.47 16.35
C ILE A 184 13.18 -9.55 17.07
N LEU A 185 13.42 -10.83 16.74
CA LEU A 185 12.73 -11.98 17.33
C LEU A 185 13.03 -12.17 18.82
N ALA A 186 14.14 -11.60 19.31
CA ALA A 186 14.48 -11.61 20.74
C ALA A 186 13.81 -10.47 21.53
N LYS A 187 13.12 -9.54 20.86
CA LYS A 187 12.46 -8.39 21.50
C LYS A 187 11.01 -8.70 21.82
N LYS A 188 10.62 -8.55 23.09
CA LYS A 188 9.22 -8.75 23.53
C LYS A 188 8.25 -7.80 22.83
N GLU A 189 8.69 -6.60 22.48
CA GLU A 189 7.91 -5.58 21.79
C GLU A 189 7.48 -6.04 20.39
N PHE A 190 8.25 -6.91 19.76
CA PHE A 190 7.88 -7.54 18.49
C PHE A 190 6.61 -8.40 18.65
N TYR A 191 6.57 -9.24 19.68
CA TYR A 191 5.42 -10.09 19.95
C TYR A 191 4.19 -9.28 20.38
N PHE A 192 4.39 -8.23 21.18
CA PHE A 192 3.29 -7.32 21.53
C PHE A 192 2.74 -6.59 20.31
N ALA A 193 3.59 -6.20 19.35
CA ALA A 193 3.14 -5.61 18.09
C ALA A 193 2.35 -6.62 17.22
N LEU A 194 2.76 -7.89 17.19
CA LEU A 194 2.00 -8.96 16.52
C LEU A 194 0.64 -9.17 17.19
N ILE A 195 0.59 -9.23 18.52
CA ILE A 195 -0.65 -9.38 19.28
C ILE A 195 -1.58 -8.18 19.01
N LEU A 196 -1.05 -6.95 19.01
CA LEU A 196 -1.82 -5.75 18.69
C LEU A 196 -2.42 -5.84 17.28
N GLY A 197 -1.62 -6.21 16.27
CA GLY A 197 -2.09 -6.42 14.92
C GLY A 197 -3.19 -7.49 14.86
N LEU A 198 -3.01 -8.62 15.56
CA LEU A 198 -4.00 -9.70 15.63
C LEU A 198 -5.31 -9.23 16.27
N ILE A 199 -5.25 -8.49 17.38
CA ILE A 199 -6.45 -7.94 18.04
C ILE A 199 -7.23 -7.04 17.08
N LEU A 200 -6.54 -6.20 16.31
CA LEU A 200 -7.20 -5.29 15.37
C LEU A 200 -7.89 -6.03 14.19
N ILE A 201 -7.33 -7.14 13.72
CA ILE A 201 -7.93 -7.93 12.63
C ILE A 201 -8.94 -8.96 13.12
N LEU A 202 -8.98 -9.26 14.42
CA LEU A 202 -9.81 -10.30 15.01
C LEU A 202 -11.31 -10.17 14.65
N PRO A 203 -11.93 -8.98 14.66
CA PRO A 203 -13.34 -8.84 14.27
C PRO A 203 -13.62 -9.33 12.84
N ASN A 204 -12.69 -9.05 11.90
CA ASN A 204 -12.83 -9.54 10.53
C ASN A 204 -12.64 -11.07 10.45
N LEU A 205 -11.64 -11.61 11.16
CA LEU A 205 -11.44 -13.08 11.20
C LEU A 205 -12.65 -13.80 11.78
N TYR A 206 -13.23 -13.26 12.86
CA TYR A 206 -14.46 -13.79 13.45
C TYR A 206 -15.63 -13.71 12.47
N TRP A 207 -15.78 -12.61 11.76
CA TRP A 207 -16.81 -12.45 10.73
C TRP A 207 -16.63 -13.46 9.59
N GLN A 208 -15.41 -13.66 9.10
CA GLN A 208 -15.10 -14.68 8.09
C GLN A 208 -15.50 -16.07 8.55
N TYR A 209 -15.13 -16.43 9.79
CA TYR A 209 -15.50 -17.72 10.40
C TYR A 209 -17.01 -17.90 10.50
N SER A 210 -17.72 -16.90 11.02
CA SER A 210 -19.18 -16.95 11.24
C SER A 210 -19.97 -17.01 9.93
N ASN A 211 -19.38 -16.55 8.81
CA ASN A 211 -19.99 -16.57 7.48
C ASN A 211 -19.39 -17.67 6.56
N HIS A 212 -18.78 -18.70 7.13
CA HIS A 212 -18.22 -19.84 6.38
C HIS A 212 -17.11 -19.47 5.36
N PHE A 213 -16.28 -18.47 5.69
CA PHE A 213 -15.15 -18.01 4.88
C PHE A 213 -15.52 -17.62 3.44
N PRO A 214 -16.37 -16.59 3.23
CA PRO A 214 -16.81 -16.17 1.90
C PRO A 214 -15.65 -15.88 0.95
N ILE A 215 -14.52 -15.37 1.47
CA ILE A 215 -13.32 -15.09 0.66
C ILE A 215 -12.76 -16.34 -0.02
N VAL A 216 -12.83 -17.51 0.62
CA VAL A 216 -12.36 -18.78 0.03
C VAL A 216 -13.24 -19.17 -1.16
N HIS A 217 -14.55 -18.96 -1.03
CA HIS A 217 -15.49 -19.20 -2.11
C HIS A 217 -15.23 -18.26 -3.30
N HIS A 218 -15.08 -16.97 -3.01
CA HIS A 218 -14.75 -15.96 -4.03
C HIS A 218 -13.42 -16.26 -4.74
N MET A 219 -12.38 -16.69 -4.03
CA MET A 219 -11.10 -17.06 -4.64
C MET A 219 -11.21 -18.27 -5.56
N LYS A 220 -12.08 -19.25 -5.27
CA LYS A 220 -12.35 -20.37 -6.17
C LYS A 220 -13.04 -19.90 -7.46
N GLU A 221 -14.07 -19.05 -7.32
CA GLU A 221 -14.75 -18.45 -8.46
C GLU A 221 -13.79 -17.64 -9.36
N LEU A 222 -12.92 -16.82 -8.75
CA LEU A 222 -11.89 -16.09 -9.50
C LEU A 222 -10.92 -17.04 -10.22
N ALA A 223 -10.51 -18.13 -9.57
CA ALA A 223 -9.61 -19.11 -10.17
C ALA A 223 -10.24 -19.76 -11.41
N GLU A 224 -11.54 -20.07 -11.36
CA GLU A 224 -12.26 -20.72 -12.43
C GLU A 224 -12.65 -19.78 -13.58
N THR A 225 -12.90 -18.49 -13.30
CA THR A 225 -13.47 -17.55 -14.28
C THR A 225 -12.47 -16.54 -14.85
N GLN A 226 -11.51 -16.10 -14.04
CA GLN A 226 -10.60 -15.01 -14.41
C GLN A 226 -9.14 -15.48 -14.52
N LEU A 227 -8.64 -16.22 -13.52
CA LEU A 227 -7.24 -16.60 -13.48
C LEU A 227 -6.86 -17.63 -14.56
N VAL A 228 -7.82 -18.35 -15.12
CA VAL A 228 -7.61 -19.26 -16.27
C VAL A 228 -7.13 -18.51 -17.52
N ASN A 229 -7.43 -17.21 -17.62
CA ASN A 229 -7.04 -16.37 -18.75
C ASN A 229 -5.70 -15.65 -18.55
N VAL A 230 -5.02 -15.85 -17.41
CA VAL A 230 -3.74 -15.18 -17.12
C VAL A 230 -2.59 -15.88 -17.80
N ASP A 231 -1.96 -15.18 -18.75
CA ASP A 231 -0.69 -15.60 -19.35
C ASP A 231 0.48 -15.09 -18.50
N ARG A 232 1.27 -16.02 -17.95
CA ARG A 232 2.41 -15.72 -17.07
C ARG A 232 3.51 -14.92 -17.76
N ALA A 233 3.76 -15.16 -19.05
CA ALA A 233 4.78 -14.43 -19.81
C ALA A 233 4.34 -13.00 -20.08
N ASN A 234 3.09 -12.81 -20.50
CA ASN A 234 2.51 -11.47 -20.66
C ASN A 234 2.44 -10.72 -19.33
N PHE A 235 2.13 -11.39 -18.21
CA PHE A 235 2.14 -10.77 -16.89
C PHE A 235 3.50 -10.12 -16.57
N LEU A 236 4.62 -10.83 -16.76
CA LEU A 236 5.96 -10.29 -16.52
C LEU A 236 6.27 -9.10 -17.43
N LYS A 237 5.90 -9.18 -18.70
CA LYS A 237 6.04 -8.09 -19.66
C LYS A 237 5.25 -6.85 -19.23
N GLU A 238 4.01 -7.03 -18.80
CA GLU A 238 3.14 -5.94 -18.35
C GLU A 238 3.70 -5.28 -17.07
N GLN A 239 4.28 -6.05 -16.13
CA GLN A 239 4.94 -5.47 -14.95
C GLN A 239 6.07 -4.50 -15.37
N ILE A 240 6.87 -4.85 -16.35
CA ILE A 240 7.93 -3.97 -16.87
C ILE A 240 7.33 -2.72 -17.52
N LEU A 241 6.28 -2.88 -18.32
CA LEU A 241 5.61 -1.77 -19.00
C LEU A 241 4.92 -0.80 -18.02
N PHE A 242 4.27 -1.31 -16.99
CA PHE A 242 3.63 -0.47 -15.96
C PHE A 242 4.64 0.42 -15.21
N PHE A 243 5.86 -0.05 -15.05
CA PHE A 243 6.91 0.67 -14.34
C PHE A 243 7.98 1.27 -15.24
N ILE A 244 7.77 1.33 -16.56
CA ILE A 244 8.78 1.77 -17.52
C ILE A 244 9.34 3.16 -17.20
N GLY A 245 8.52 4.09 -16.75
CA GLY A 245 8.93 5.43 -16.34
C GLY A 245 9.82 5.49 -15.10
N GLY A 246 9.75 4.44 -14.26
CA GLY A 246 10.56 4.29 -13.05
C GLY A 246 11.62 3.18 -13.13
N LEU A 247 11.70 2.46 -14.24
CA LEU A 247 12.50 1.23 -14.36
C LEU A 247 13.97 1.44 -14.00
N LEU A 248 14.59 2.51 -14.49
CA LEU A 248 15.99 2.83 -14.17
C LEU A 248 16.20 3.09 -12.68
N VAL A 249 15.24 3.74 -12.02
CA VAL A 249 15.29 3.99 -10.57
C VAL A 249 15.13 2.69 -9.79
N ILE A 250 14.25 1.80 -10.24
CA ILE A 250 14.06 0.45 -9.66
C ILE A 250 15.36 -0.35 -9.79
N LEU A 251 15.95 -0.42 -10.97
CA LEU A 251 17.21 -1.13 -11.20
C LEU A 251 18.37 -0.55 -10.39
N ALA A 252 18.48 0.78 -10.32
CA ALA A 252 19.47 1.45 -9.47
C ALA A 252 19.25 1.16 -7.97
N GLY A 253 17.99 1.10 -7.53
CA GLY A 253 17.62 0.73 -6.17
C GLY A 253 17.99 -0.72 -5.83
N LEU A 254 17.71 -1.66 -6.73
CA LEU A 254 18.12 -3.06 -6.58
C LEU A 254 19.63 -3.19 -6.51
N TYR A 255 20.36 -2.54 -7.42
CA TYR A 255 21.81 -2.49 -7.38
C TYR A 255 22.33 -1.93 -6.05
N ALA A 256 21.76 -0.83 -5.58
CA ALA A 256 22.16 -0.21 -4.33
C ALA A 256 21.92 -1.11 -3.11
N VAL A 257 20.78 -1.78 -3.03
CA VAL A 257 20.46 -2.70 -1.91
C VAL A 257 21.35 -3.93 -1.93
N LEU A 258 21.67 -4.46 -3.11
CA LEU A 258 22.49 -5.69 -3.24
C LEU A 258 23.98 -5.45 -3.08
N LEU A 259 24.51 -4.39 -3.67
CA LEU A 259 25.95 -4.20 -3.86
C LEU A 259 26.54 -2.99 -3.13
N TYR A 260 25.76 -1.95 -2.85
CA TYR A 260 26.26 -0.74 -2.20
C TYR A 260 26.34 -0.91 -0.68
N GLN A 261 27.53 -0.95 -0.13
CA GLN A 261 27.80 -1.27 1.27
C GLN A 261 26.97 -0.46 2.30
N PRO A 262 26.77 0.88 2.16
CA PRO A 262 25.95 1.64 3.09
C PRO A 262 24.49 1.17 3.18
N PHE A 263 23.97 0.51 2.14
CA PHE A 263 22.61 -0.02 2.09
C PHE A 263 22.48 -1.50 2.40
N LYS A 264 23.59 -2.18 2.70
CA LYS A 264 23.59 -3.61 3.02
C LYS A 264 22.63 -3.99 4.15
N LYS A 265 22.42 -3.10 5.13
CA LYS A 265 21.44 -3.30 6.21
C LYS A 265 19.99 -3.40 5.74
N PHE A 266 19.71 -2.96 4.52
CA PHE A 266 18.40 -3.01 3.90
C PHE A 266 18.21 -4.18 2.92
N GLN A 267 19.14 -5.12 2.83
CA GLN A 267 19.02 -6.33 1.99
C GLN A 267 17.78 -7.16 2.36
N LEU A 268 17.26 -6.99 3.59
CA LEU A 268 15.96 -7.51 4.00
C LEU A 268 14.86 -7.23 2.98
N PHE A 269 14.81 -6.02 2.40
CA PHE A 269 13.76 -5.65 1.43
C PHE A 269 13.86 -6.44 0.14
N PHE A 270 15.08 -6.68 -0.35
CA PHE A 270 15.26 -7.55 -1.52
C PHE A 270 14.79 -8.97 -1.22
N ALA A 271 15.20 -9.53 -0.07
CA ALA A 271 14.76 -10.87 0.34
C ALA A 271 13.23 -10.98 0.45
N THR A 272 12.54 -9.92 0.90
CA THR A 272 11.07 -9.90 0.95
C THR A 272 10.40 -10.03 -0.42
N PHE A 273 11.08 -9.61 -1.50
CA PHE A 273 10.58 -9.78 -2.87
C PHE A 273 10.90 -11.14 -3.48
N VAL A 274 11.91 -11.83 -2.96
CA VAL A 274 12.32 -13.15 -3.46
C VAL A 274 11.45 -14.27 -2.87
N PHE A 275 11.03 -14.11 -1.62
CA PHE A 275 10.17 -15.05 -0.89
C PHE A 275 8.70 -14.65 -0.93
#